data_72502fd32559f83dd735011aeccd799f
#
_entry.id   72502fd32559f83dd735011aeccd799f
#
_cell.length_a   1.000
_cell.length_b   1.000
_cell.length_c   1.000
_cell.angle_alpha   90.00
_cell.angle_beta   90.00
_cell.angle_gamma   90.00
#
_symmetry.space_group_name_H-M   'P 1'
#
loop_
_entity.id
_entity.type
_entity.pdbx_description
1 polymer ?
#
loop_
_entity_poly.entity_id
_entity_poly.type
_entity_poly.pdbx_seq_one_letter_code
_entity_poly.pdbx_strand_id
1 'polypeptide(L)'
;MPQKRRVPKRIAQTVLNSLKGGVVPRIGLPYITVGRKAEIEALLHDVDVIQEGGASFRFIVGRYGSGKSFLLQTIRNYVMDKNFVVVDGDLSPERRLQGSKGQGLATYRELIQNLSTKTRPE
;
A
#
# COMPACT_ATOMS: atom_id res chain seq x y z
N MET A 1 -0.33 24.45 -17.54
CA MET A 1 -1.23 23.34 -17.92
C MET A 1 -0.58 22.03 -17.49
N PRO A 2 -1.29 21.18 -16.78
CA PRO A 2 -0.72 19.87 -16.46
C PRO A 2 -0.53 19.10 -17.77
N GLN A 3 0.69 18.70 -18.06
CA GLN A 3 0.97 17.81 -19.18
C GLN A 3 0.14 16.53 -18.99
N LYS A 4 -0.78 16.26 -19.90
CA LYS A 4 -1.47 14.97 -20.00
C LYS A 4 -0.40 13.91 -20.25
N ARG A 5 0.05 13.22 -19.22
CA ARG A 5 0.93 12.06 -19.36
C ARG A 5 0.19 11.03 -20.22
N ARG A 6 0.69 10.81 -21.43
CA ARG A 6 0.17 9.75 -22.29
C ARG A 6 0.45 8.41 -21.63
N VAL A 7 -0.60 7.68 -21.29
CA VAL A 7 -0.49 6.33 -20.77
C VAL A 7 -0.18 5.38 -21.94
N PRO A 8 0.88 4.58 -21.87
CA PRO A 8 1.14 3.55 -22.89
C PRO A 8 -0.06 2.59 -23.00
N LYS A 9 -0.46 2.24 -24.22
CA LYS A 9 -1.64 1.40 -24.49
C LYS A 9 -1.65 0.09 -23.67
N ARG A 10 -0.49 -0.56 -23.56
CA ARG A 10 -0.33 -1.80 -22.78
C ARG A 10 -0.65 -1.59 -21.30
N ILE A 11 -0.14 -0.52 -20.71
CA ILE A 11 -0.41 -0.16 -19.30
C ILE A 11 -1.89 0.17 -19.12
N ALA A 12 -2.46 0.97 -20.01
CA ALA A 12 -3.88 1.31 -19.98
C ALA A 12 -4.78 0.07 -20.01
N GLN A 13 -4.48 -0.90 -20.87
CA GLN A 13 -5.24 -2.15 -20.97
C GLN A 13 -5.12 -2.99 -19.69
N THR A 14 -3.92 -3.09 -19.13
CA THR A 14 -3.70 -3.80 -17.85
C THR A 14 -4.47 -3.16 -16.71
N VAL A 15 -4.44 -1.84 -16.60
CA VAL A 15 -5.18 -1.09 -15.58
C VAL A 15 -6.69 -1.32 -15.74
N LEU A 16 -7.23 -1.18 -16.95
CA LEU A 16 -8.65 -1.39 -17.22
C LEU A 16 -9.10 -2.81 -16.87
N ASN A 17 -8.33 -3.82 -17.21
CA ASN A 17 -8.66 -5.20 -16.91
C ASN A 17 -8.66 -5.47 -15.40
N SER A 18 -7.70 -4.92 -14.66
CA SER A 18 -7.66 -5.02 -13.19
C SER A 18 -8.86 -4.35 -12.55
N LEU A 19 -9.20 -3.14 -12.99
CA LEU A 19 -10.36 -2.39 -12.45
C LEU A 19 -11.69 -3.08 -12.77
N LYS A 20 -11.84 -3.66 -13.96
CA LYS A 20 -13.02 -4.47 -14.32
C LYS A 20 -13.16 -5.71 -13.43
N GLY A 21 -12.04 -6.29 -13.03
CA GLY A 21 -12.00 -7.41 -12.08
C GLY A 21 -12.17 -7.00 -10.61
N GLY A 22 -12.34 -5.72 -10.30
CA GLY A 22 -12.44 -5.22 -8.92
C GLY A 22 -11.12 -5.27 -8.13
N VAL A 23 -10.00 -5.39 -8.83
CA VAL A 23 -8.67 -5.51 -8.24
C VAL A 23 -7.89 -4.21 -8.43
N VAL A 24 -7.14 -3.81 -7.40
CA VAL A 24 -6.22 -2.67 -7.50
C VAL A 24 -5.05 -3.04 -8.42
N PRO A 25 -4.83 -2.31 -9.53
CA PRO A 25 -3.75 -2.64 -10.45
C PRO A 25 -2.39 -2.34 -9.84
N ARG A 26 -1.46 -3.27 -9.93
CA ARG A 26 -0.07 -3.07 -9.47
C ARG A 26 0.73 -2.23 -10.46
N ILE A 27 0.45 -2.39 -11.75
CA ILE A 27 1.09 -1.65 -12.85
C ILE A 27 0.21 -0.47 -13.23
N GLY A 28 0.83 0.69 -13.41
CA GLY A 28 0.12 1.89 -13.88
C GLY A 28 -0.49 2.74 -12.76
N LEU A 29 -0.26 2.42 -11.48
CA LEU A 29 -0.70 3.24 -10.35
C LEU A 29 -0.36 4.73 -10.50
N PRO A 30 0.86 5.14 -10.92
CA PRO A 30 1.19 6.55 -11.11
C PRO A 30 0.30 7.29 -12.11
N TYR A 31 -0.34 6.57 -13.03
CA TYR A 31 -1.20 7.16 -14.05
C TYR A 31 -2.63 7.39 -13.57
N ILE A 32 -3.07 6.64 -12.57
CA ILE A 32 -4.44 6.68 -12.03
C ILE A 32 -4.54 7.29 -10.63
N THR A 33 -3.41 7.61 -10.00
CA THR A 33 -3.37 8.30 -8.71
C THR A 33 -3.64 9.78 -8.94
N VAL A 34 -4.85 10.21 -8.67
CA VAL A 34 -5.31 11.59 -8.88
C VAL A 34 -5.90 12.14 -7.57
N GLY A 35 -5.60 13.39 -7.27
CA GLY A 35 -6.19 14.10 -6.13
C GLY A 35 -5.67 13.70 -4.74
N ARG A 36 -4.60 12.91 -4.67
CA ARG A 36 -4.01 12.40 -3.43
C ARG A 36 -2.57 12.87 -3.19
N LYS A 37 -2.19 13.97 -3.81
CA LYS A 37 -0.81 14.46 -3.77
C LYS A 37 -0.35 14.74 -2.34
N ALA A 38 -1.16 15.42 -1.55
CA ALA A 38 -0.80 15.80 -0.17
C ALA A 38 -0.63 14.58 0.74
N GLU A 39 -1.53 13.59 0.62
CA GLU A 39 -1.45 12.35 1.39
C GLU A 39 -0.22 11.52 1.00
N ILE A 40 0.09 11.43 -0.28
CA ILE A 40 1.27 10.73 -0.78
C ILE A 40 2.54 11.43 -0.31
N GLU A 41 2.63 12.74 -0.41
CA GLU A 41 3.80 13.51 0.06
C GLU A 41 4.02 13.32 1.57
N ALA A 42 2.96 13.31 2.37
CA ALA A 42 3.06 13.04 3.81
C ALA A 42 3.60 11.64 4.11
N LEU A 43 3.13 10.62 3.39
CA LEU A 43 3.61 9.25 3.55
C LEU A 43 5.05 9.08 3.05
N LEU A 44 5.44 9.74 1.97
CA LEU A 44 6.81 9.74 1.49
C LEU A 44 7.77 10.42 2.47
N HIS A 45 7.33 11.48 3.12
CA HIS A 45 8.11 12.11 4.20
C HIS A 45 8.32 11.13 5.37
N ASP A 46 7.30 10.39 5.77
CA ASP A 46 7.44 9.35 6.80
C ASP A 46 8.46 8.27 6.39
N VAL A 47 8.47 7.88 5.12
CA VAL A 47 9.44 6.92 4.57
C VAL A 47 10.86 7.48 4.65
N ASP A 48 11.07 8.75 4.34
CA ASP A 48 12.39 9.40 4.44
C ASP A 48 12.88 9.42 5.90
N VAL A 49 12.01 9.72 6.86
CA VAL A 49 12.32 9.67 8.30
C VAL A 49 12.77 8.26 8.71
N ILE A 50 12.08 7.23 8.25
CA ILE A 50 12.43 5.83 8.54
C ILE A 50 13.77 5.46 7.90
N GLN A 51 14.03 5.91 6.68
CA GLN A 51 15.28 5.65 5.96
C GLN A 51 16.49 6.27 6.67
N GLU A 52 16.30 7.38 7.37
CA GLU A 52 17.31 8.04 8.20
C GLU A 52 17.47 7.41 9.59
N GLY A 53 16.82 6.29 9.85
CA GLY A 53 16.88 5.56 11.12
C GLY A 53 15.86 5.97 12.15
N GLY A 54 14.89 6.80 11.77
CA GLY A 54 13.77 7.19 12.62
C GLY A 54 12.61 6.20 12.55
N ALA A 55 11.51 6.57 13.19
CA ALA A 55 10.26 5.83 13.16
C ALA A 55 9.09 6.76 12.92
N SER A 56 8.03 6.25 12.33
CA SER A 56 6.79 6.99 12.10
C SER A 56 5.57 6.12 12.35
N PHE A 57 4.49 6.74 12.74
CA PHE A 57 3.19 6.12 12.91
C PHE A 57 2.12 7.03 12.33
N ARG A 58 1.21 6.46 11.53
CA ARG A 58 0.17 7.24 10.87
C ARG A 58 -1.15 6.49 10.79
N PHE A 59 -2.22 7.15 11.18
CA PHE A 59 -3.58 6.69 10.90
C PHE A 59 -4.05 7.21 9.54
N ILE A 60 -4.65 6.33 8.75
CA ILE A 60 -5.35 6.68 7.52
C ILE A 60 -6.83 6.40 7.76
N VAL A 61 -7.61 7.47 7.85
CA VAL A 61 -9.04 7.40 8.14
C VAL A 61 -9.84 7.87 6.93
N GLY A 62 -10.87 7.13 6.59
CA GLY A 62 -11.76 7.48 5.49
C GLY A 62 -12.94 6.52 5.42
N ARG A 63 -13.99 6.94 4.73
CA ARG A 63 -15.17 6.09 4.49
C ARG A 63 -14.82 4.91 3.59
N TYR A 64 -15.63 3.87 3.63
CA TYR A 64 -15.54 2.77 2.68
C TYR A 64 -15.60 3.30 1.23
N GLY A 65 -14.73 2.82 0.37
CA GLY A 65 -14.62 3.29 -1.00
C GLY A 65 -13.88 4.62 -1.20
N SER A 66 -13.28 5.20 -0.14
CA SER A 66 -12.50 6.44 -0.24
C SER A 66 -11.11 6.28 -0.85
N GLY A 67 -10.70 5.04 -1.18
CA GLY A 67 -9.41 4.75 -1.80
C GLY A 67 -8.26 4.54 -0.82
N LYS A 68 -8.53 4.20 0.44
CA LYS A 68 -7.49 3.90 1.45
C LYS A 68 -6.59 2.74 1.03
N SER A 69 -7.18 1.63 0.60
CA SER A 69 -6.44 0.44 0.13
C SER A 69 -5.59 0.75 -1.10
N PHE A 70 -6.11 1.57 -1.99
CA PHE A 70 -5.38 2.05 -3.17
C PHE A 70 -4.16 2.88 -2.78
N LEU A 71 -4.32 3.79 -1.83
CA LEU A 71 -3.23 4.62 -1.30
C LEU A 71 -2.15 3.76 -0.65
N LEU A 72 -2.54 2.80 0.20
CA LEU A 72 -1.61 1.86 0.84
C LEU A 72 -0.86 1.02 -0.19
N GLN A 73 -1.52 0.52 -1.22
CA GLN A 73 -0.89 -0.23 -2.30
C GLN A 73 0.10 0.62 -3.10
N THR A 74 -0.20 1.89 -3.33
CA THR A 74 0.69 2.83 -4.01
C THR A 74 1.98 3.03 -3.21
N ILE A 75 1.86 3.27 -1.90
CA ILE A 75 3.02 3.44 -1.01
C ILE A 75 3.80 2.13 -0.87
N ARG A 76 3.12 1.00 -0.74
CA ARG A 76 3.74 -0.32 -0.70
C ARG A 76 4.69 -0.55 -1.89
N ASN A 77 4.22 -0.31 -3.10
CA ASN A 77 5.03 -0.47 -4.29
C ASN A 77 6.24 0.48 -4.30
N TYR A 78 6.03 1.72 -3.89
CA TYR A 78 7.09 2.72 -3.82
C TYR A 78 8.21 2.34 -2.85
N VAL A 79 7.85 1.92 -1.63
CA VAL A 79 8.85 1.55 -0.61
C VAL A 79 9.56 0.25 -0.96
N MET A 80 8.88 -0.70 -1.59
CA MET A 80 9.52 -1.92 -2.08
C MET A 80 10.56 -1.63 -3.16
N ASP A 81 10.31 -0.66 -4.03
CA ASP A 81 11.32 -0.19 -5.02
C ASP A 81 12.54 0.45 -4.35
N LYS A 82 12.38 0.98 -3.15
CA LYS A 82 13.48 1.48 -2.28
C LYS A 82 14.14 0.39 -1.42
N ASN A 83 13.89 -0.88 -1.68
CA ASN A 83 14.41 -2.03 -0.93
C ASN A 83 13.93 -2.13 0.53
N PHE A 84 12.77 -1.58 0.84
CA PHE A 84 12.13 -1.80 2.13
C PHE A 84 11.51 -3.20 2.20
N VAL A 85 11.49 -3.75 3.38
CA VAL A 85 10.65 -4.90 3.72
C VAL A 85 9.27 -4.39 4.10
N VAL A 86 8.24 -4.97 3.53
CA VAL A 86 6.85 -4.60 3.79
C VAL A 86 6.11 -5.76 4.41
N VAL A 87 5.29 -5.46 5.37
CA VAL A 87 4.41 -6.43 6.03
C VAL A 87 2.99 -5.88 6.01
N ASP A 88 2.08 -6.65 5.46
CA ASP A 88 0.66 -6.33 5.41
C ASP A 88 -0.12 -7.28 6.31
N GLY A 89 -1.09 -6.77 7.02
CA GLY A 89 -1.98 -7.57 7.85
C GLY A 89 -3.37 -6.96 7.94
N ASP A 90 -4.37 -7.79 7.77
CA ASP A 90 -5.76 -7.43 7.98
C ASP A 90 -6.19 -7.80 9.40
N LEU A 91 -6.73 -6.83 10.12
CA LEU A 91 -7.30 -7.08 11.44
C LEU A 91 -8.72 -7.66 11.29
N SER A 92 -8.98 -8.72 12.03
CA SER A 92 -10.28 -9.36 12.11
C SER A 92 -10.64 -9.65 13.58
N PRO A 93 -11.87 -10.07 13.88
CA PRO A 93 -12.22 -10.49 15.24
C PRO A 93 -11.30 -11.58 15.82
N GLU A 94 -10.75 -12.45 14.97
CA GLU A 94 -9.82 -13.52 15.36
C GLU A 94 -8.35 -13.05 15.41
N ARG A 95 -8.03 -11.93 14.78
CA ARG A 95 -6.67 -11.39 14.61
C ARG A 95 -6.56 -9.97 15.15
N ARG A 96 -6.65 -9.82 16.45
CA ARG A 96 -6.50 -8.55 17.14
C ARG A 96 -5.08 -8.44 17.67
N LEU A 97 -4.55 -7.20 17.71
CA LEU A 97 -3.26 -6.93 18.38
C LEU A 97 -3.37 -7.18 19.87
N GLN A 98 -4.50 -6.90 20.46
CA GLN A 98 -4.80 -7.13 21.87
C GLN A 98 -6.03 -8.02 21.99
N GLY A 99 -5.88 -9.13 22.68
CA GLY A 99 -6.97 -10.07 22.87
C GLY A 99 -6.56 -11.27 23.72
N SER A 100 -7.57 -12.03 24.18
CA SER A 100 -7.39 -13.28 24.88
C SER A 100 -7.15 -14.45 23.91
N LYS A 101 -6.70 -15.59 24.39
CA LYS A 101 -6.57 -16.85 23.62
C LYS A 101 -5.60 -16.81 22.43
N GLY A 102 -4.46 -16.10 22.56
CA GLY A 102 -3.42 -16.12 21.54
C GLY A 102 -3.71 -15.34 20.26
N GLN A 103 -4.66 -14.41 20.28
CA GLN A 103 -5.00 -13.56 19.13
C GLN A 103 -3.81 -12.71 18.66
N GLY A 104 -3.01 -12.18 19.59
CA GLY A 104 -1.79 -11.42 19.25
C GLY A 104 -0.75 -12.30 18.56
N LEU A 105 -0.59 -13.55 18.96
CA LEU A 105 0.30 -14.51 18.29
C LEU A 105 -0.19 -14.88 16.90
N ALA A 106 -1.49 -15.03 16.69
CA ALA A 106 -2.09 -15.28 15.38
C ALA A 106 -1.84 -14.10 14.43
N THR A 107 -2.00 -12.87 14.91
CA THR A 107 -1.70 -11.65 14.15
C THR A 107 -0.20 -11.57 13.80
N TYR A 108 0.68 -11.85 14.73
CA TYR A 108 2.13 -11.89 14.50
C TYR A 108 2.50 -12.92 13.43
N ARG A 109 1.96 -14.13 13.50
CA ARG A 109 2.21 -15.17 12.50
C ARG A 109 1.76 -14.77 11.11
N GLU A 110 0.59 -14.14 10.99
CA GLU A 110 0.11 -13.61 9.71
C GLU A 110 1.03 -12.54 9.14
N LEU A 111 1.46 -11.59 9.96
CA LEU A 111 2.39 -10.55 9.55
C LEU A 111 3.69 -11.13 9.01
N ILE A 112 4.25 -12.13 9.68
CA ILE A 112 5.49 -12.80 9.22
C ILE A 112 5.27 -13.56 7.92
N GLN A 113 4.12 -14.21 7.74
CA GLN A 113 3.77 -14.90 6.49
C GLN A 113 3.61 -13.95 5.31
N ASN A 114 3.14 -12.73 5.57
CA ASN A 114 2.91 -11.71 4.56
C ASN A 114 4.11 -10.77 4.32
N LEU A 115 5.29 -11.17 4.81
CA LEU A 115 6.50 -10.40 4.63
C LEU A 115 6.92 -10.40 3.16
N SER A 116 7.04 -9.21 2.59
CA SER A 116 7.31 -8.99 1.17
C SER A 116 8.52 -8.10 0.94
N THR A 117 9.26 -8.40 -0.12
CA THR A 117 10.41 -7.59 -0.58
C THR A 117 10.33 -7.36 -2.08
N LYS A 118 11.19 -6.52 -2.63
CA LYS A 118 11.26 -6.28 -4.09
C LYS A 118 11.47 -7.56 -4.89
N THR A 119 12.28 -8.48 -4.38
CA THR A 119 12.59 -9.77 -5.02
C THR A 119 11.52 -10.84 -4.74
N ARG A 120 10.74 -10.67 -3.69
CA ARG A 120 9.62 -11.52 -3.29
C ARG A 120 8.43 -10.64 -2.92
N PRO A 121 7.66 -10.17 -3.91
CA PRO A 121 6.54 -9.24 -3.66
C PRO A 121 5.31 -9.91 -3.03
N GLU A 122 5.29 -11.24 -2.97
CA GLU A 122 4.24 -12.06 -2.32
C GLU A 122 4.83 -13.32 -1.71
#